data_63a5b42ca0cf66b93e0a6d0f1749687a
#
_entry.id   63a5b42ca0cf66b93e0a6d0f1749687a
#
_cell.length_a   1.000
_cell.length_b   1.000
_cell.length_c   1.000
_cell.angle_alpha   90.00
_cell.angle_beta   90.00
_cell.angle_gamma   90.00
#
_symmetry.space_group_name_H-M   'P 1'
#
loop_
_entity.id
_entity.type
_entity.pdbx_description
1 polymer ?
#
loop_
_entity_poly.entity_id
_entity_poly.type
_entity_poly.pdbx_seq_one_letter_code
_entity_poly.pdbx_strand_id
1 'polypeptide(L)'
;MLIPASFSAAEEERWVTRMLTRLTAGDRRRARGDDELQARAAHLSQKYLGGHARPTSVRWVSTMGRRWASCTPGDGTIRVSDRLRDVPNHVLDYVLLHELAHLLVPGHGPAFWRLLASYPKLDRARGVLDGFAHAAGTARIGAIP
;
A
#
# COMPACT_ATOMS: atom_id res chain seq x y z
N MET A 1 12.10 9.44 -7.98
CA MET A 1 12.95 8.44 -8.63
C MET A 1 12.10 7.32 -9.21
N LEU A 2 12.37 6.95 -10.44
CA LEU A 2 11.64 5.88 -11.10
C LEU A 2 12.36 4.55 -10.90
N ILE A 3 11.57 3.51 -10.64
CA ILE A 3 12.10 2.15 -10.53
C ILE A 3 11.93 1.51 -11.90
N PRO A 4 13.02 1.06 -12.54
CA PRO A 4 12.89 0.37 -13.82
C PRO A 4 12.04 -0.89 -13.69
N ALA A 5 11.25 -1.18 -14.71
CA ALA A 5 10.39 -2.35 -14.71
C ALA A 5 11.19 -3.66 -14.65
N SER A 6 12.43 -3.61 -15.08
CA SER A 6 13.33 -4.77 -15.10
C SER A 6 14.11 -4.98 -13.81
N PHE A 7 13.80 -4.25 -12.74
CA PHE A 7 14.49 -4.45 -11.47
C PHE A 7 14.36 -5.90 -11.01
N SER A 8 15.50 -6.49 -10.62
CA SER A 8 15.52 -7.77 -9.93
C SER A 8 15.13 -7.58 -8.47
N ALA A 9 14.82 -8.67 -7.77
CA ALA A 9 14.50 -8.61 -6.35
C ALA A 9 15.63 -7.98 -5.52
N ALA A 10 16.89 -8.32 -5.85
CA ALA A 10 18.05 -7.76 -5.17
C ALA A 10 18.20 -6.26 -5.43
N GLU A 11 17.90 -5.83 -6.65
CA GLU A 11 17.96 -4.41 -6.98
C GLU A 11 16.86 -3.63 -6.27
N GLU A 12 15.67 -4.19 -6.16
CA GLU A 12 14.58 -3.58 -5.41
C GLU A 12 14.93 -3.43 -3.94
N GLU A 13 15.53 -4.47 -3.35
CA GLU A 13 15.95 -4.42 -1.95
C GLU A 13 16.99 -3.31 -1.73
N ARG A 14 17.98 -3.22 -2.61
CA ARG A 14 18.97 -2.15 -2.53
C ARG A 14 18.34 -0.76 -2.72
N TRP A 15 17.38 -0.66 -3.62
CA TRP A 15 16.68 0.61 -3.85
C TRP A 15 15.92 1.05 -2.60
N VAL A 16 15.22 0.13 -1.96
CA VAL A 16 14.48 0.40 -0.72
C VAL A 16 15.43 0.83 0.38
N THR A 17 16.53 0.12 0.57
CA THR A 17 17.54 0.46 1.57
C THR A 17 18.11 1.86 1.33
N ARG A 18 18.40 2.18 0.08
CA ARG A 18 18.90 3.50 -0.30
C ARG A 18 17.87 4.59 0.01
N MET A 19 16.61 4.33 -0.29
CA MET A 19 15.54 5.29 -0.02
C MET A 19 15.40 5.55 1.47
N LEU A 20 15.43 4.51 2.29
CA LEU A 20 15.34 4.63 3.74
C LEU A 20 16.52 5.44 4.30
N THR A 21 17.71 5.29 3.71
CA THR A 21 18.90 6.00 4.13
C THR A 21 18.87 7.46 3.72
N ARG A 22 18.37 7.75 2.52
CA ARG A 22 18.41 9.11 1.95
C ARG A 22 17.37 10.04 2.54
N LEU A 23 16.20 9.52 2.89
CA LEU A 23 15.11 10.35 3.38
C LEU A 23 15.24 10.57 4.87
N THR A 24 15.28 11.84 5.28
CA THR A 24 15.20 12.17 6.68
C THR A 24 13.78 11.92 7.19
N ALA A 25 13.61 11.81 8.50
CA ALA A 25 12.30 11.60 9.08
C ALA A 25 11.32 12.73 8.71
N GLY A 26 11.80 13.96 8.67
CA GLY A 26 10.97 15.10 8.29
C GLY A 26 10.54 15.05 6.84
N ASP A 27 11.44 14.67 5.94
CA ASP A 27 11.14 14.56 4.52
C ASP A 27 10.12 13.47 4.27
N ARG A 28 10.25 12.34 4.94
CA ARG A 28 9.30 11.24 4.82
C ARG A 28 7.90 11.65 5.27
N ARG A 29 7.81 12.35 6.38
CA ARG A 29 6.52 12.80 6.89
C ARG A 29 5.85 13.80 5.96
N ARG A 30 6.63 14.73 5.41
CA ARG A 30 6.10 15.71 4.45
C ARG A 30 5.62 15.05 3.17
N ALA A 31 6.40 14.10 2.68
CA ALA A 31 6.08 13.42 1.43
C ALA A 31 4.84 12.52 1.54
N ARG A 32 4.55 12.02 2.74
CA ARG A 32 3.45 11.07 2.93
C ARG A 32 2.64 11.39 4.18
N GLY A 33 2.13 12.62 4.24
CA GLY A 33 1.18 13.00 5.27
C GLY A 33 -0.21 12.41 4.99
N ASP A 34 -1.11 12.55 5.96
CA ASP A 34 -2.46 11.99 5.84
C ASP A 34 -3.23 12.59 4.65
N ASP A 35 -3.10 13.89 4.42
CA ASP A 35 -3.79 14.55 3.30
C ASP A 35 -3.27 14.03 1.97
N GLU A 36 -1.96 13.84 1.85
CA GLU A 36 -1.36 13.31 0.64
C GLU A 36 -1.77 11.85 0.43
N LEU A 37 -1.80 11.06 1.51
CA LEU A 37 -2.24 9.67 1.46
C LEU A 37 -3.69 9.58 0.98
N GLN A 38 -4.54 10.44 1.49
CA GLN A 38 -5.95 10.48 1.10
C GLN A 38 -6.12 10.89 -0.36
N ALA A 39 -5.36 11.88 -0.81
CA ALA A 39 -5.38 12.31 -2.21
C ALA A 39 -4.91 11.19 -3.14
N ARG A 40 -3.88 10.45 -2.72
CA ARG A 40 -3.38 9.33 -3.50
C ARG A 40 -4.41 8.21 -3.58
N ALA A 41 -5.08 7.91 -2.48
CA ALA A 41 -6.15 6.91 -2.48
C ALA A 41 -7.28 7.30 -3.43
N ALA A 42 -7.68 8.57 -3.44
CA ALA A 42 -8.69 9.07 -4.36
C ALA A 42 -8.26 8.91 -5.82
N HIS A 43 -7.01 9.23 -6.11
CA HIS A 43 -6.46 9.06 -7.45
C HIS A 43 -6.47 7.59 -7.90
N LEU A 44 -6.06 6.69 -7.02
CA LEU A 44 -6.03 5.26 -7.32
C LEU A 44 -7.44 4.70 -7.53
N SER A 45 -8.39 5.14 -6.71
CA SER A 45 -9.78 4.72 -6.87
C SER A 45 -10.32 5.15 -8.23
N GLN A 46 -10.06 6.40 -8.62
CA GLN A 46 -10.50 6.91 -9.91
C GLN A 46 -9.86 6.16 -11.07
N LYS A 47 -8.58 5.86 -10.96
CA LYS A 47 -7.83 5.25 -12.05
C LYS A 47 -8.13 3.76 -12.23
N TYR A 48 -8.28 3.02 -11.14
CA TYR A 48 -8.38 1.56 -11.19
C TYR A 48 -9.72 1.00 -10.73
N LEU A 49 -10.50 1.75 -9.98
CA LEU A 49 -11.77 1.29 -9.42
C LEU A 49 -12.95 2.13 -9.90
N GLY A 50 -12.77 2.93 -10.94
CA GLY A 50 -13.84 3.74 -11.53
C GLY A 50 -14.37 4.84 -10.61
N GLY A 51 -13.63 5.17 -9.55
CA GLY A 51 -14.06 6.16 -8.59
C GLY A 51 -15.14 5.67 -7.62
N HIS A 52 -15.45 4.39 -7.63
CA HIS A 52 -16.52 3.84 -6.79
C HIS A 52 -16.09 3.65 -5.34
N ALA A 53 -14.81 3.43 -5.06
CA ALA A 53 -14.30 3.29 -3.71
C ALA A 53 -14.00 4.68 -3.15
N ARG A 54 -14.81 5.12 -2.19
CA ARG A 54 -14.72 6.47 -1.60
C ARG A 54 -14.56 6.36 -0.09
N PRO A 55 -13.32 6.33 0.42
CA PRO A 55 -13.11 6.25 1.85
C PRO A 55 -13.50 7.56 2.55
N THR A 56 -14.01 7.43 3.77
CA THR A 56 -14.28 8.57 4.63
C THR A 56 -12.99 9.21 5.11
N SER A 57 -12.00 8.37 5.42
CA SER A 57 -10.67 8.83 5.81
C SER A 57 -9.62 7.78 5.48
N VAL A 58 -8.41 8.24 5.17
CA VAL A 58 -7.24 7.38 4.99
C VAL A 58 -6.11 7.99 5.81
N ARG A 59 -5.58 7.26 6.78
CA ARG A 59 -4.60 7.80 7.70
C ARG A 59 -3.45 6.85 7.97
N TRP A 60 -2.30 7.43 8.25
CA TRP A 60 -1.15 6.71 8.78
C TRP A 60 -1.38 6.43 10.26
N VAL A 61 -1.03 5.22 10.71
CA VAL A 61 -1.08 4.86 12.13
C VAL A 61 0.18 4.11 12.53
N SER A 62 0.58 4.26 13.79
CA SER A 62 1.80 3.65 14.30
C SER A 62 1.54 2.35 15.08
N THR A 63 0.29 1.98 15.29
CA THR A 63 -0.09 0.89 16.19
C THR A 63 -0.79 -0.27 15.49
N MET A 64 -0.35 -0.60 14.29
CA MET A 64 -0.97 -1.68 13.52
C MET A 64 -0.53 -3.09 13.93
N GLY A 65 0.44 -3.23 14.80
CA GLY A 65 0.98 -4.53 15.15
C GLY A 65 1.62 -5.19 13.94
N ARG A 66 1.13 -6.37 13.57
CA ARG A 66 1.66 -7.12 12.42
C ARG A 66 1.05 -6.72 11.08
N ARG A 67 -0.03 -5.95 11.09
CA ARG A 67 -0.75 -5.61 9.87
C ARG A 67 -0.07 -4.48 9.14
N TRP A 68 -0.18 -4.50 7.80
CA TRP A 68 0.26 -3.39 6.96
C TRP A 68 -0.80 -2.32 6.82
N ALA A 69 -2.07 -2.71 6.82
CA ALA A 69 -3.19 -1.79 6.68
C ALA A 69 -4.47 -2.48 7.14
N SER A 70 -5.53 -1.70 7.31
CA SER A 70 -6.85 -2.22 7.59
C SER A 70 -7.92 -1.30 7.01
N CYS A 71 -9.08 -1.89 6.73
CA CYS A 71 -10.25 -1.17 6.26
C CYS A 71 -11.43 -1.53 7.14
N THR A 72 -12.21 -0.52 7.55
CA THR A 72 -13.48 -0.71 8.22
C THR A 72 -14.59 -0.26 7.27
N PRO A 73 -15.18 -1.18 6.48
CA PRO A 73 -16.13 -0.80 5.44
C PRO A 73 -17.37 -0.06 5.97
N GLY A 74 -17.80 -0.40 7.18
CA GLY A 74 -18.97 0.26 7.77
C GLY A 74 -18.77 1.75 7.99
N ASP A 75 -17.54 2.17 8.31
CA ASP A 75 -17.20 3.58 8.53
C ASP A 75 -16.55 4.20 7.30
N GLY A 76 -16.09 3.40 6.36
CA GLY A 76 -15.31 3.88 5.22
C GLY A 76 -13.92 4.34 5.60
N THR A 77 -13.36 3.87 6.74
CA THR A 77 -12.03 4.28 7.18
C THR A 77 -10.97 3.27 6.76
N ILE A 78 -9.82 3.81 6.34
CA ILE A 78 -8.64 3.02 5.99
C ILE A 78 -7.48 3.50 6.84
N ARG A 79 -6.76 2.56 7.44
CA ARG A 79 -5.57 2.81 8.24
C ARG A 79 -4.40 2.10 7.61
N VAL A 80 -3.27 2.81 7.50
CA VAL A 80 -2.06 2.31 6.86
C VAL A 80 -0.91 2.43 7.85
N SER A 81 -0.14 1.36 8.00
CA SER A 81 1.00 1.35 8.91
C SER A 81 2.05 2.37 8.49
N ASP A 82 2.59 3.08 9.49
CA ASP A 82 3.73 3.99 9.28
C ASP A 82 4.93 3.29 8.66
N ARG A 83 5.05 1.99 8.82
CA ARG A 83 6.13 1.21 8.22
C ARG A 83 6.14 1.29 6.70
N LEU A 84 5.02 1.67 6.09
CA LEU A 84 4.91 1.80 4.63
C LEU A 84 5.26 3.19 4.12
N ARG A 85 5.72 4.10 4.97
CA ARG A 85 6.12 5.44 4.53
C ARG A 85 7.33 5.42 3.60
N ASP A 86 8.18 4.43 3.75
CA ASP A 86 9.47 4.36 3.06
C ASP A 86 9.53 3.31 1.95
N VAL A 87 8.44 2.61 1.70
CA VAL A 87 8.42 1.62 0.62
C VAL A 87 8.24 2.28 -0.74
N PRO A 88 8.57 1.58 -1.83
CA PRO A 88 8.32 2.11 -3.18
C PRO A 88 6.85 2.47 -3.38
N ASN A 89 6.61 3.48 -4.22
CA ASN A 89 5.25 3.96 -4.46
C ASN A 89 4.32 2.87 -4.97
N HIS A 90 4.80 1.97 -5.83
CA HIS A 90 3.94 0.91 -6.36
C HIS A 90 3.48 -0.07 -5.26
N VAL A 91 4.25 -0.20 -4.19
CA VAL A 91 3.88 -1.03 -3.05
C VAL A 91 2.79 -0.34 -2.22
N LEU A 92 2.99 0.94 -1.93
CA LEU A 92 1.97 1.72 -1.22
C LEU A 92 0.67 1.77 -2.00
N ASP A 93 0.76 1.97 -3.31
CA ASP A 93 -0.41 1.99 -4.19
C ASP A 93 -1.17 0.68 -4.12
N TYR A 94 -0.46 -0.44 -4.14
CA TYR A 94 -1.11 -1.74 -4.02
C TYR A 94 -1.84 -1.88 -2.68
N VAL A 95 -1.21 -1.50 -1.58
CA VAL A 95 -1.84 -1.59 -0.25
C VAL A 95 -3.09 -0.72 -0.21
N LEU A 96 -3.01 0.51 -0.73
CA LEU A 96 -4.17 1.39 -0.78
C LEU A 96 -5.29 0.80 -1.64
N LEU A 97 -4.96 0.25 -2.81
CA LEU A 97 -5.95 -0.39 -3.68
C LEU A 97 -6.57 -1.60 -3.02
N HIS A 98 -5.79 -2.38 -2.29
CA HIS A 98 -6.29 -3.55 -1.56
C HIS A 98 -7.37 -3.13 -0.57
N GLU A 99 -7.11 -2.09 0.23
CA GLU A 99 -8.07 -1.62 1.21
C GLU A 99 -9.25 -0.90 0.55
N LEU A 100 -9.02 -0.14 -0.51
CA LEU A 100 -10.10 0.49 -1.27
C LEU A 100 -11.05 -0.55 -1.85
N ALA A 101 -10.51 -1.66 -2.36
CA ALA A 101 -11.31 -2.73 -2.91
C ALA A 101 -12.23 -3.35 -1.85
N HIS A 102 -11.79 -3.39 -0.59
CA HIS A 102 -12.62 -3.88 0.52
C HIS A 102 -13.81 -2.98 0.83
N LEU A 103 -13.79 -1.74 0.41
CA LEU A 103 -14.98 -0.89 0.50
C LEU A 103 -16.07 -1.34 -0.46
N LEU A 104 -15.71 -2.06 -1.51
CA LEU A 104 -16.63 -2.52 -2.55
C LEU A 104 -16.96 -4.00 -2.42
N VAL A 105 -15.97 -4.83 -2.07
CA VAL A 105 -16.12 -6.28 -2.00
C VAL A 105 -15.44 -6.82 -0.75
N PRO A 106 -16.18 -7.47 0.14
CA PRO A 106 -15.57 -8.11 1.31
C PRO A 106 -14.82 -9.37 0.93
N GLY A 107 -13.83 -9.73 1.76
CA GLY A 107 -13.06 -10.96 1.57
C GLY A 107 -12.09 -10.89 0.41
N HIS A 108 -11.44 -12.01 0.11
CA HIS A 108 -10.41 -12.12 -0.92
C HIS A 108 -10.79 -13.14 -2.00
N GLY A 109 -12.07 -13.20 -2.34
CA GLY A 109 -12.57 -14.09 -3.38
C GLY A 109 -12.28 -13.57 -4.79
N PRO A 110 -12.76 -14.29 -5.82
CA PRO A 110 -12.52 -13.90 -7.21
C PRO A 110 -12.97 -12.49 -7.56
N ALA A 111 -14.07 -12.03 -6.99
CA ALA A 111 -14.57 -10.67 -7.25
C ALA A 111 -13.61 -9.61 -6.75
N PHE A 112 -13.01 -9.83 -5.59
CA PHE A 112 -12.01 -8.93 -5.02
C PHE A 112 -10.79 -8.82 -5.94
N TRP A 113 -10.22 -9.96 -6.32
CA TRP A 113 -9.01 -9.96 -7.16
C TRP A 113 -9.27 -9.41 -8.55
N ARG A 114 -10.50 -9.54 -9.04
CA ARG A 114 -10.90 -8.97 -10.32
C ARG A 114 -10.83 -7.45 -10.30
N LEU A 115 -11.18 -6.83 -9.15
CA LEU A 115 -11.05 -5.38 -9.00
C LEU A 115 -9.61 -4.91 -9.10
N LEU A 116 -8.66 -5.72 -8.60
CA LEU A 116 -7.24 -5.35 -8.60
C LEU A 116 -6.52 -5.73 -9.89
N ALA A 117 -7.17 -6.49 -10.77
CA ALA A 117 -6.52 -7.02 -11.96
C ALA A 117 -6.02 -5.95 -12.93
N SER A 118 -6.61 -4.76 -12.88
CA SER A 118 -6.19 -3.64 -13.72
C SER A 118 -4.90 -2.96 -13.23
N TYR A 119 -4.45 -3.29 -12.01
CA TYR A 119 -3.22 -2.69 -11.48
C TYR A 119 -2.02 -3.45 -12.04
N PRO A 120 -1.18 -2.83 -12.89
CA PRO A 120 -0.16 -3.57 -13.65
C PRO A 120 1.02 -4.07 -12.81
N LYS A 121 1.22 -3.51 -11.61
CA LYS A 121 2.35 -3.87 -10.75
C LYS A 121 1.93 -4.74 -9.56
N LEU A 122 0.79 -5.41 -9.66
CA LEU A 122 0.22 -6.20 -8.58
C LEU A 122 1.20 -7.23 -8.01
N ASP A 123 1.71 -8.10 -8.87
CA ASP A 123 2.58 -9.19 -8.43
C ASP A 123 3.90 -8.67 -7.86
N ARG A 124 4.42 -7.63 -8.46
CA ARG A 124 5.67 -7.02 -8.02
C ARG A 124 5.51 -6.41 -6.62
N ALA A 125 4.41 -5.69 -6.40
CA ALA A 125 4.13 -5.08 -5.10
C ALA A 125 3.96 -6.13 -4.01
N ARG A 126 3.24 -7.21 -4.32
CA ARG A 126 3.06 -8.33 -3.39
C ARG A 126 4.40 -8.97 -3.01
N GLY A 127 5.27 -9.17 -3.99
CA GLY A 127 6.59 -9.73 -3.74
C GLY A 127 7.44 -8.88 -2.83
N VAL A 128 7.42 -7.57 -3.03
CA VAL A 128 8.16 -6.64 -2.16
C VAL A 128 7.63 -6.69 -0.72
N LEU A 129 6.32 -6.67 -0.54
CA LEU A 129 5.72 -6.74 0.80
C LEU A 129 6.01 -8.06 1.49
N ASP A 130 5.97 -9.17 0.76
CA ASP A 130 6.30 -10.47 1.33
C ASP A 130 7.76 -10.49 1.79
N GLY A 131 8.66 -9.88 1.03
CA GLY A 131 10.05 -9.74 1.43
C GLY A 131 10.22 -8.93 2.70
N PHE A 132 9.53 -7.81 2.82
CA PHE A 132 9.54 -7.00 4.03
C PHE A 132 8.97 -7.77 5.22
N ALA A 133 7.87 -8.45 5.03
CA ALA A 133 7.23 -9.22 6.10
C ALA A 133 8.18 -10.31 6.62
N HIS A 134 8.86 -11.00 5.72
CA HIS A 134 9.82 -12.03 6.08
C HIS A 134 11.00 -11.46 6.87
N ALA A 135 11.59 -10.38 6.38
CA ALA A 135 12.74 -9.75 7.01
C ALA A 135 12.41 -9.15 8.39
N ALA A 136 11.22 -8.57 8.52
CA ALA A 136 10.79 -7.90 9.75
C ALA A 136 10.05 -8.80 10.73
N GLY A 137 9.76 -10.04 10.36
CA GLY A 137 8.94 -10.93 11.18
C GLY A 137 7.50 -10.48 11.32
N THR A 138 7.02 -9.68 10.36
CA THR A 138 5.65 -9.18 10.36
C THR A 138 4.74 -10.06 9.51
N ALA A 139 3.45 -9.74 9.48
CA ALA A 139 2.47 -10.52 8.74
C ALA A 139 2.71 -10.42 7.23
N ARG A 140 2.40 -11.50 6.51
CA ARG A 140 2.44 -11.50 5.06
C ARG A 140 1.31 -10.65 4.50
N ILE A 141 1.42 -10.33 3.20
CA ILE A 141 0.40 -9.56 2.50
C ILE A 141 -0.99 -10.22 2.62
N GLY A 142 -1.06 -11.53 2.64
CA GLY A 142 -2.31 -12.26 2.79
C GLY A 142 -3.00 -12.06 4.13
N ALA A 143 -2.32 -11.51 5.13
CA ALA A 143 -2.89 -11.18 6.43
C ALA A 143 -3.54 -9.78 6.46
N ILE A 144 -3.46 -9.02 5.40
CA ILE A 144 -4.17 -7.75 5.27
C ILE A 144 -5.65 -8.06 5.11
N PRO A 145 -6.49 -7.50 5.97
CA PRO A 145 -7.93 -7.76 5.90
C PRO A 145 -8.55 -7.34 4.59
#